data_729ea8b3791835ca3dacb88322e1baee
#
_entry.id   729ea8b3791835ca3dacb88322e1baee
#
_cell.length_a   1.000
_cell.length_b   1.000
_cell.length_c   1.000
_cell.angle_alpha   90.00
_cell.angle_beta   90.00
_cell.angle_gamma   90.00
#
_symmetry.space_group_name_H-M   'P 1'
#
loop_
_entity.id
_entity.type
_entity.pdbx_description
1 polymer ?
#
loop_
_entity_poly.entity_id
_entity_poly.type
_entity_poly.pdbx_seq_one_letter_code
_entity_poly.pdbx_strand_id
1 'polypeptide(L)'
;MTSPHERSGTLEAIDRILNRGGDADVVLRDVVDALFRLYSYVAISFVEGDGLVLGPSVGVRESESGGRGFPVSFQGKQVAELNVEFPEAEDDEFLSRVATLISAHCLVGWDTGGKPWEP
;
A
#
# COMPACT_ATOMS: atom_id res chain seq x y z
N MET A 1 -3.58 5.87 -19.13
CA MET A 1 -4.31 6.81 -18.28
C MET A 1 -5.39 6.07 -17.50
N THR A 2 -5.43 6.31 -16.20
CA THR A 2 -6.39 5.62 -15.34
C THR A 2 -7.69 6.38 -15.30
N SER A 3 -8.79 5.71 -15.59
CA SER A 3 -10.09 6.38 -15.58
C SER A 3 -10.67 6.34 -14.16
N PRO A 4 -11.59 7.26 -13.85
CA PRO A 4 -12.26 7.20 -12.54
C PRO A 4 -13.00 5.90 -12.33
N HIS A 5 -13.50 5.29 -13.41
CA HIS A 5 -14.20 4.02 -13.32
C HIS A 5 -13.27 2.90 -12.90
N GLU A 6 -12.05 2.90 -13.43
CA GLU A 6 -11.06 1.90 -13.04
C GLU A 6 -10.63 2.08 -11.59
N ARG A 7 -10.47 3.31 -11.13
CA ARG A 7 -10.12 3.57 -9.74
C ARG A 7 -11.22 3.10 -8.79
N SER A 8 -12.48 3.36 -9.15
CA SER A 8 -13.60 2.90 -8.34
C SER A 8 -13.66 1.39 -8.24
N GLY A 9 -13.47 0.71 -9.36
CA GLY A 9 -13.48 -0.75 -9.37
C GLY A 9 -12.36 -1.32 -8.53
N THR A 10 -11.18 -0.72 -8.62
CA THR A 10 -10.05 -1.16 -7.83
C THR A 10 -10.28 -0.91 -6.34
N LEU A 11 -10.88 0.23 -6.00
CA LEU A 11 -11.18 0.54 -4.61
C LEU A 11 -12.16 -0.46 -4.03
N GLU A 12 -13.17 -0.86 -4.80
CA GLU A 12 -14.11 -1.88 -4.37
C GLU A 12 -13.43 -3.23 -4.16
N ALA A 13 -12.49 -3.56 -5.04
CA ALA A 13 -11.74 -4.81 -4.90
C ALA A 13 -10.90 -4.79 -3.62
N ILE A 14 -10.27 -3.67 -3.34
CA ILE A 14 -9.47 -3.52 -2.13
C ILE A 14 -10.37 -3.63 -0.90
N ASP A 15 -11.53 -3.00 -0.93
CA ASP A 15 -12.46 -3.06 0.19
C ASP A 15 -12.87 -4.51 0.47
N ARG A 16 -13.13 -5.29 -0.58
CA ARG A 16 -13.47 -6.70 -0.41
C ARG A 16 -12.31 -7.50 0.16
N ILE A 17 -11.10 -7.20 -0.27
CA ILE A 17 -9.91 -7.86 0.25
C ILE A 17 -9.78 -7.59 1.76
N LEU A 18 -9.96 -6.34 2.16
CA LEU A 18 -9.84 -5.98 3.57
C LEU A 18 -10.95 -6.58 4.41
N ASN A 19 -12.16 -6.65 3.86
CA ASN A 19 -13.29 -7.23 4.58
C ASN A 19 -13.19 -8.74 4.72
N ARG A 20 -12.55 -9.40 3.75
CA ARG A 20 -12.35 -10.84 3.83
C ARG A 20 -11.42 -11.20 4.99
N GLY A 21 -10.46 -10.32 5.27
CA GLY A 21 -9.55 -10.52 6.37
C GLY A 21 -8.47 -11.55 6.06
N GLY A 22 -7.81 -12.04 7.09
CA GLY A 22 -6.74 -12.99 6.95
C GLY A 22 -5.45 -12.40 7.49
N ASP A 23 -4.32 -13.06 7.20
CA ASP A 23 -3.03 -12.56 7.63
C ASP A 23 -2.73 -11.24 6.97
N ALA A 24 -2.14 -10.32 7.72
CA ALA A 24 -1.89 -8.97 7.24
C ALA A 24 -1.01 -8.99 5.99
N ASP A 25 0.01 -9.84 5.95
CA ASP A 25 0.89 -9.88 4.80
C ASP A 25 0.15 -10.35 3.54
N VAL A 26 -0.75 -11.30 3.66
CA VAL A 26 -1.54 -11.77 2.52
C VAL A 26 -2.48 -10.66 2.05
N VAL A 27 -3.14 -10.00 3.00
CA VAL A 27 -4.05 -8.92 2.67
C VAL A 27 -3.33 -7.80 1.95
N LEU A 28 -2.17 -7.39 2.46
CA LEU A 28 -1.42 -6.29 1.85
C LEU A 28 -0.86 -6.67 0.48
N ARG A 29 -0.45 -7.93 0.28
CA ARG A 29 -0.03 -8.37 -1.04
C ARG A 29 -1.18 -8.31 -2.04
N ASP A 30 -2.37 -8.71 -1.62
CA ASP A 30 -3.53 -8.66 -2.49
C ASP A 30 -3.89 -7.22 -2.85
N VAL A 31 -3.72 -6.29 -1.91
CA VAL A 31 -3.96 -4.87 -2.18
C VAL A 31 -2.95 -4.36 -3.21
N VAL A 32 -1.67 -4.71 -3.04
CA VAL A 32 -0.62 -4.29 -3.97
C VAL A 32 -0.91 -4.86 -5.36
N ASP A 33 -1.33 -6.11 -5.45
CA ASP A 33 -1.67 -6.72 -6.73
C ASP A 33 -2.85 -6.01 -7.39
N ALA A 34 -3.85 -5.62 -6.61
CA ALA A 34 -5.00 -4.91 -7.15
C ALA A 34 -4.57 -3.55 -7.72
N LEU A 35 -3.70 -2.85 -7.02
CA LEU A 35 -3.21 -1.56 -7.49
C LEU A 35 -2.30 -1.70 -8.70
N PHE A 36 -1.62 -2.83 -8.84
CA PHE A 36 -0.72 -3.05 -9.96
C PHE A 36 -1.44 -3.00 -11.31
N ARG A 37 -2.74 -3.17 -11.30
CA ARG A 37 -3.52 -3.03 -12.54
C ARG A 37 -3.50 -1.60 -13.07
N LEU A 38 -3.22 -0.63 -12.19
CA LEU A 38 -3.27 0.78 -12.53
C LEU A 38 -1.90 1.43 -12.66
N TYR A 39 -0.88 0.84 -12.04
CA TYR A 39 0.44 1.44 -11.98
C TYR A 39 1.51 0.42 -12.31
N SER A 40 2.63 0.88 -12.84
CA SER A 40 3.71 -0.02 -13.25
C SER A 40 4.54 -0.55 -12.07
N TYR A 41 4.43 0.10 -10.92
CA TYR A 41 5.12 -0.33 -9.72
C TYR A 41 4.32 0.10 -8.50
N VAL A 42 4.12 -0.83 -7.58
CA VAL A 42 3.41 -0.55 -6.34
C VAL A 42 4.15 -1.25 -5.20
N ALA A 43 4.35 -0.55 -4.11
CA ALA A 43 5.00 -1.13 -2.94
C ALA A 43 4.46 -0.52 -1.67
N ILE A 44 4.51 -1.30 -0.59
CA ILE A 44 4.21 -0.80 0.74
C ILE A 44 5.48 -1.00 1.56
N SER A 45 5.96 0.08 2.18
CA SER A 45 7.11 0.02 3.07
C SER A 45 6.65 0.30 4.48
N PHE A 46 7.26 -0.35 5.45
CA PHE A 46 6.84 -0.22 6.84
C PHE A 46 7.85 0.63 7.61
N VAL A 47 7.33 1.42 8.55
CA VAL A 47 8.18 2.24 9.39
C VAL A 47 8.82 1.35 10.45
N GLU A 48 10.15 1.34 10.50
CA GLU A 48 10.89 0.64 11.53
C GLU A 48 12.00 1.54 12.02
N GLY A 49 11.95 1.93 13.27
CA GLY A 49 12.92 2.86 13.81
C GLY A 49 12.89 4.17 13.05
N ASP A 50 14.03 4.55 12.50
CA ASP A 50 14.14 5.82 11.78
C ASP A 50 13.98 5.69 10.28
N GLY A 51 13.66 4.51 9.79
CA GLY A 51 13.62 4.30 8.35
C GLY A 51 12.44 3.49 7.89
N LEU A 52 12.44 3.19 6.62
CA LEU A 52 11.39 2.39 6.00
C LEU A 52 11.98 1.07 5.53
N VAL A 53 11.23 0.00 5.76
CA VAL A 53 11.62 -1.33 5.32
C VAL A 53 10.64 -1.77 4.25
N LEU A 54 11.14 -2.22 3.11
CA LEU A 54 10.30 -2.63 1.99
C LEU A 54 9.49 -3.86 2.35
N GLY A 55 8.17 -3.76 2.16
CA GLY A 55 7.25 -4.89 2.33
C GLY A 55 6.82 -5.42 0.97
N PRO A 56 5.54 -5.74 0.82
CA PRO A 56 5.07 -6.30 -0.44
C PRO A 56 5.22 -5.30 -1.58
N SER A 57 5.69 -5.79 -2.72
CA SER A 57 5.88 -4.93 -3.88
C SER A 57 5.65 -5.75 -5.14
N VAL A 58 5.26 -5.06 -6.21
CA VAL A 58 5.02 -5.69 -7.50
C VAL A 58 5.37 -4.70 -8.61
N GLY A 59 5.92 -5.22 -9.70
CA GLY A 59 6.32 -4.42 -10.84
C GLY A 59 7.78 -4.07 -10.79
N VAL A 60 8.20 -3.25 -11.74
CA VAL A 60 9.58 -2.82 -11.87
C VAL A 60 9.64 -1.32 -11.70
N ARG A 61 10.50 -0.86 -10.82
CA ARG A 61 10.68 0.56 -10.61
C ARG A 61 11.54 1.10 -11.75
N GLU A 62 10.92 1.91 -12.59
CA GLU A 62 11.59 2.39 -13.79
C GLU A 62 12.35 3.69 -13.57
N SER A 63 11.98 4.46 -12.58
CA SER A 63 12.63 5.74 -12.35
C SER A 63 12.58 6.08 -10.88
N GLU A 64 13.71 6.57 -10.34
CA GLU A 64 13.72 6.99 -8.96
C GLU A 64 12.97 8.29 -8.75
N SER A 65 12.82 9.08 -9.81
CA SER A 65 12.15 10.36 -9.69
C SER A 65 10.66 10.28 -10.01
N GLY A 66 10.20 9.18 -10.59
CA GLY A 66 8.79 9.04 -10.94
C GLY A 66 7.89 8.52 -9.84
N GLY A 67 8.48 8.11 -8.74
CA GLY A 67 7.70 7.53 -7.66
C GLY A 67 7.13 8.56 -6.71
N ARG A 68 6.00 8.23 -6.10
CA ARG A 68 5.41 9.06 -5.07
C ARG A 68 5.03 8.19 -3.88
N GLY A 69 5.29 8.72 -2.69
CA GLY A 69 4.93 8.05 -1.46
C GLY A 69 3.73 8.70 -0.81
N PHE A 70 2.83 7.86 -0.32
CA PHE A 70 1.64 8.33 0.40
C PHE A 70 1.73 7.77 1.80
N PRO A 71 1.82 8.63 2.83
CA PRO A 71 1.97 8.14 4.18
C PRO A 71 0.74 7.36 4.62
N VAL A 72 0.99 6.25 5.31
CA VAL A 72 -0.06 5.44 5.89
C VAL A 72 0.03 5.66 7.39
N SER A 73 -1.01 6.29 7.95
CA SER A 73 -1.01 6.66 9.35
C SER A 73 -2.17 6.00 10.08
N PHE A 74 -1.93 5.62 11.32
CA PHE A 74 -2.97 5.05 12.16
C PHE A 74 -2.92 5.77 13.49
N GLN A 75 -4.05 6.37 13.86
CA GLN A 75 -4.18 7.12 15.12
C GLN A 75 -3.09 8.20 15.25
N GLY A 76 -2.84 8.87 14.14
CA GLY A 76 -1.91 10.00 14.14
C GLY A 76 -0.45 9.66 14.01
N LYS A 77 -0.13 8.37 13.89
CA LYS A 77 1.26 7.95 13.76
C LYS A 77 1.47 7.26 12.42
N GLN A 78 2.51 7.63 11.72
CA GLN A 78 2.82 6.99 10.45
C GLN A 78 3.36 5.58 10.71
N VAL A 79 2.74 4.59 10.09
CA VAL A 79 3.12 3.19 10.26
C VAL A 79 3.70 2.59 9.00
N ALA A 80 3.46 3.22 7.84
CA ALA A 80 3.94 2.70 6.56
C ALA A 80 3.90 3.81 5.52
N GLU A 81 4.32 3.46 4.30
CA GLU A 81 4.23 4.36 3.16
C GLU A 81 3.83 3.54 1.95
N LEU A 82 2.84 4.03 1.22
CA LEU A 82 2.41 3.42 -0.02
C LEU A 82 3.13 4.12 -1.17
N ASN A 83 3.87 3.37 -1.96
CA ASN A 83 4.65 3.93 -3.07
C ASN A 83 4.14 3.44 -4.40
N VAL A 84 3.94 4.38 -5.34
CA VAL A 84 3.55 4.03 -6.71
C VAL A 84 4.38 4.87 -7.66
N GLU A 85 4.54 4.39 -8.91
CA GLU A 85 5.25 5.16 -9.92
C GLU A 85 4.28 5.85 -10.85
N PHE A 86 4.60 7.08 -11.17
CA PHE A 86 3.87 7.89 -12.16
C PHE A 86 2.37 8.03 -11.90
N PRO A 87 1.96 8.30 -10.65
CA PRO A 87 0.55 8.57 -10.42
C PRO A 87 0.17 9.92 -11.03
N GLU A 88 -1.09 10.03 -11.42
CA GLU A 88 -1.57 11.31 -11.93
C GLU A 88 -2.09 12.16 -10.77
N ALA A 89 -2.25 13.46 -11.02
CA ALA A 89 -2.73 14.34 -9.96
C ALA A 89 -4.07 13.90 -9.41
N GLU A 90 -4.92 13.36 -10.28
CA GLU A 90 -6.23 12.89 -9.85
C GLU A 90 -6.15 11.66 -8.97
N ASP A 91 -5.01 10.98 -8.93
CA ASP A 91 -4.85 9.78 -8.13
C ASP A 91 -4.58 10.08 -6.65
N ASP A 92 -4.28 11.34 -6.31
CA ASP A 92 -3.93 11.68 -4.94
C ASP A 92 -5.01 11.28 -3.95
N GLU A 93 -6.25 11.63 -4.23
CA GLU A 93 -7.34 11.31 -3.31
C GLU A 93 -7.57 9.82 -3.24
N PHE A 94 -7.53 9.14 -4.38
CA PHE A 94 -7.71 7.69 -4.42
C PHE A 94 -6.62 6.99 -3.62
N LEU A 95 -5.37 7.35 -3.85
CA LEU A 95 -4.25 6.68 -3.17
C LEU A 95 -4.21 7.01 -1.68
N SER A 96 -4.58 8.23 -1.32
CA SER A 96 -4.69 8.60 0.09
C SER A 96 -5.78 7.79 0.79
N ARG A 97 -6.87 7.52 0.09
CA ARG A 97 -7.94 6.71 0.65
C ARG A 97 -7.50 5.26 0.83
N VAL A 98 -6.76 4.72 -0.14
CA VAL A 98 -6.20 3.38 0.00
C VAL A 98 -5.27 3.32 1.20
N ALA A 99 -4.41 4.33 1.36
CA ALA A 99 -3.51 4.39 2.50
C ALA A 99 -4.29 4.35 3.83
N THR A 100 -5.38 5.10 3.90
CA THR A 100 -6.21 5.09 5.10
C THR A 100 -6.81 3.71 5.35
N LEU A 101 -7.31 3.07 4.29
CA LEU A 101 -7.97 1.78 4.42
C LEU A 101 -7.02 0.68 4.89
N ILE A 102 -5.77 0.71 4.47
CA ILE A 102 -4.83 -0.34 4.85
C ILE A 102 -4.12 -0.08 6.17
N SER A 103 -4.34 1.09 6.77
CA SER A 103 -3.55 1.52 7.93
C SER A 103 -3.59 0.53 9.08
N ALA A 104 -4.76 -0.02 9.39
CA ALA A 104 -4.87 -0.95 10.51
C ALA A 104 -4.11 -2.25 10.25
N HIS A 105 -3.98 -2.63 8.99
CA HIS A 105 -3.25 -3.85 8.63
C HIS A 105 -1.74 -3.64 8.67
N CYS A 106 -1.28 -2.40 8.63
CA CYS A 106 0.13 -2.09 8.72
C CYS A 106 0.62 -2.00 10.16
N LEU A 107 -0.29 -2.03 11.12
CA LEU A 107 0.08 -1.95 12.51
C LEU A 107 0.95 -3.11 12.97
N VAL A 108 0.68 -4.31 12.43
CA VAL A 108 1.44 -5.48 12.83
C VAL A 108 2.78 -5.55 12.16
N GLY A 109 3.02 -4.66 11.19
CA GLY A 109 4.27 -4.64 10.47
C GLY A 109 4.42 -5.80 9.51
N TRP A 110 5.59 -5.88 8.89
CA TRP A 110 5.88 -6.96 7.96
C TRP A 110 6.45 -8.13 8.75
N ASP A 111 5.83 -9.29 8.57
CA ASP A 111 6.24 -10.45 9.29
C ASP A 111 7.50 -11.03 8.69
N THR A 112 8.61 -10.89 9.39
CA THR A 112 9.86 -11.36 8.89
C THR A 112 10.16 -12.69 9.52
N GLY A 113 9.72 -13.76 8.89
CA GLY A 113 10.05 -15.08 9.33
C GLY A 113 9.16 -15.63 10.41
N GLY A 114 7.94 -15.16 10.47
CA GLY A 114 6.97 -15.71 11.41
C GLY A 114 7.14 -15.30 12.82
N LYS A 115 8.05 -14.35 13.09
CA LYS A 115 8.16 -13.86 14.42
C LYS A 115 7.15 -12.81 14.65
N PRO A 116 6.40 -12.92 15.74
CA PRO A 116 5.52 -11.81 16.07
C PRO A 116 6.37 -10.61 16.34
N TRP A 117 5.73 -9.48 16.21
CA TRP A 117 6.37 -8.25 16.55
C TRP A 117 6.60 -8.20 17.98
N GLU A 118 7.66 -8.75 18.41
CA GLU A 118 7.91 -8.67 19.72
C GLU A 118 9.06 -7.99 19.89
N PRO A 119 9.07 -7.26 20.87
CA PRO A 119 10.25 -6.55 21.25
C PRO A 119 11.32 -7.49 21.60
#